data_91a85c64e892fc6bd374ce8b356995c7
#
_entry.id   91a85c64e892fc6bd374ce8b356995c7
#
_cell.length_a   1.000
_cell.length_b   1.000
_cell.length_c   1.000
_cell.angle_alpha   90.00
_cell.angle_beta   90.00
_cell.angle_gamma   90.00
#
_symmetry.space_group_name_H-M   'P 1'
#
loop_
_entity.id
_entity.type
_entity.pdbx_description
1 polymer ?
#
loop_
_entity_poly.entity_id
_entity_poly.type
_entity_poly.pdbx_seq_one_letter_code
_entity_poly.pdbx_strand_id
1 'polypeptide(L)'
;MPKHPLQFLEVPRRDPEKQPVEVRIKHYDEIYGSYDGADAASQAGRCISCGNPYCEWKCPVHNYIPDWLRLIEEGKLFEAAELSHQTNSLPEVCGRVCPQDRLCEGACTLNDGIGAVNIGNIEKYITDEALKQGWRPDMSQVLDTGKRVAIVGAGPAGLAAADVLARAGIRSVVFDAWPEIGGLLTFGIPPFKLEKKVMQRRRGILEGMGVQFVLGQRIGEDRSFQSLLDEFDAVFLGMGTYNAVQGKLPGEDSAGVYEALPYLISNVYHEMGITDPAGPWIDLAGKKVVVLGGGDTGMDCNRTAIRQGALSVSCAYRRDEANMPGSRREVANSREEGVDFRFNLQPVEIVGNGTVSGVRVVETRLGEPDAGGRRRPEPVAGTERVLPADAVVIAFGFRPSPPPWFEDFGIGLLPNERVRVDTLGRFPHQTTNPKIFAGGDMVRGADLVVTAVFEGREAAKGIAAWLGV
;
A
#
# COMPACT_ATOMS: atom_id res chain seq x y z
N MET A 1 12.05 17.57 -31.05
CA MET A 1 13.19 16.98 -31.78
C MET A 1 12.90 15.51 -32.00
N PRO A 2 13.36 14.84 -33.08
CA PRO A 2 13.17 13.41 -33.23
C PRO A 2 13.82 12.69 -32.02
N LYS A 3 13.18 11.64 -31.50
CA LYS A 3 13.67 10.85 -30.37
C LYS A 3 15.06 10.29 -30.69
N HIS A 4 16.03 10.53 -29.80
CA HIS A 4 17.36 9.90 -29.90
C HIS A 4 17.28 8.49 -29.30
N PRO A 5 17.32 7.43 -30.10
CA PRO A 5 17.04 6.06 -29.62
C PRO A 5 18.05 5.55 -28.59
N LEU A 6 19.19 6.22 -28.45
CA LEU A 6 20.26 5.88 -27.50
C LEU A 6 20.41 6.90 -26.38
N GLN A 7 19.41 7.74 -26.13
CA GLN A 7 19.45 8.79 -25.08
C GLN A 7 19.82 8.22 -23.71
N PHE A 8 19.45 7.00 -23.40
CA PHE A 8 19.78 6.32 -22.14
C PHE A 8 21.30 6.13 -21.91
N LEU A 9 22.13 6.21 -22.96
CA LEU A 9 23.60 6.18 -22.86
C LEU A 9 24.18 7.56 -22.49
N GLU A 10 23.50 8.63 -22.86
CA GLU A 10 23.94 10.01 -22.67
C GLU A 10 23.34 10.63 -21.39
N VAL A 11 22.10 10.23 -21.05
CA VAL A 11 21.38 10.72 -19.89
C VAL A 11 21.39 9.64 -18.80
N PRO A 12 22.17 9.80 -17.72
CA PRO A 12 22.14 8.84 -16.61
C PRO A 12 20.81 8.88 -15.88
N ARG A 13 20.48 7.77 -15.17
CA ARG A 13 19.35 7.76 -14.24
C ARG A 13 19.60 8.79 -13.14
N ARG A 14 18.64 9.66 -12.90
CA ARG A 14 18.65 10.64 -11.83
C ARG A 14 17.30 10.63 -11.11
N ASP A 15 17.31 10.27 -9.85
CA ASP A 15 16.12 10.36 -9.01
C ASP A 15 15.84 11.82 -8.62
N PRO A 16 14.60 12.20 -8.28
CA PRO A 16 14.31 13.49 -7.67
C PRO A 16 15.15 13.70 -6.41
N GLU A 17 15.43 14.95 -6.08
CA GLU A 17 16.18 15.28 -4.88
C GLU A 17 15.51 14.72 -3.62
N LYS A 18 16.30 14.09 -2.78
CA LYS A 18 15.87 13.57 -1.48
C LYS A 18 16.33 14.52 -0.39
N GLN A 19 15.43 14.87 0.53
CA GLN A 19 15.76 15.74 1.65
C GLN A 19 16.93 15.19 2.48
N PRO A 20 17.85 16.06 2.96
CA PRO A 20 18.94 15.65 3.86
C PRO A 20 18.43 14.95 5.11
N VAL A 21 19.19 13.99 5.62
CA VAL A 21 18.76 13.15 6.76
C VAL A 21 18.43 13.98 7.99
N GLU A 22 19.31 14.94 8.32
CA GLU A 22 19.17 15.82 9.50
C GLU A 22 17.94 16.73 9.43
N VAL A 23 17.35 16.91 8.24
CA VAL A 23 16.09 17.64 8.02
C VAL A 23 14.92 16.68 8.10
N ARG A 24 14.91 15.64 7.27
CA ARG A 24 13.76 14.77 7.05
C ARG A 24 13.35 13.93 8.25
N ILE A 25 14.25 13.67 9.21
CA ILE A 25 13.93 12.95 10.44
C ILE A 25 13.18 13.81 11.47
N LYS A 26 13.01 15.11 11.23
CA LYS A 26 12.38 16.06 12.17
C LYS A 26 10.92 16.38 11.83
N HIS A 27 10.41 15.87 10.72
CA HIS A 27 9.05 16.12 10.25
C HIS A 27 8.49 14.92 9.48
N TYR A 28 7.20 15.00 9.17
CA TYR A 28 6.50 13.93 8.47
C TYR A 28 6.16 14.25 7.00
N ASP A 29 6.72 15.31 6.42
CA ASP A 29 6.54 15.62 5.00
C ASP A 29 7.21 14.57 4.11
N GLU A 30 6.71 14.41 2.88
CA GLU A 30 7.25 13.48 1.89
C GLU A 30 8.75 13.78 1.61
N ILE A 31 9.59 12.76 1.70
CA ILE A 31 11.06 12.94 1.67
C ILE A 31 11.65 13.11 0.27
N TYR A 32 10.93 12.70 -0.77
CA TYR A 32 11.33 12.84 -2.16
C TYR A 32 10.64 14.03 -2.82
N GLY A 33 11.41 14.88 -3.46
CA GLY A 33 10.92 15.94 -4.32
C GLY A 33 10.15 15.42 -5.53
N SER A 34 9.83 16.30 -6.44
CA SER A 34 9.23 15.97 -7.74
C SER A 34 10.12 16.50 -8.85
N TYR A 35 10.06 15.88 -10.02
CA TYR A 35 10.67 16.44 -11.22
C TYR A 35 9.97 17.75 -11.61
N ASP A 36 10.72 18.64 -12.27
CA ASP A 36 10.13 19.63 -13.16
C ASP A 36 9.85 19.01 -14.54
N GLY A 37 9.24 19.81 -15.44
CA GLY A 37 8.87 19.31 -16.76
C GLY A 37 10.06 18.88 -17.63
N ALA A 38 11.19 19.58 -17.52
CA ALA A 38 12.40 19.28 -18.29
C ALA A 38 13.07 18.00 -17.79
N ASP A 39 13.16 17.85 -16.47
CA ASP A 39 13.70 16.66 -15.84
C ASP A 39 12.82 15.43 -16.11
N ALA A 40 11.50 15.57 -16.01
CA ALA A 40 10.56 14.49 -16.30
C ALA A 40 10.69 14.03 -17.77
N ALA A 41 10.71 14.95 -18.72
CA ALA A 41 10.89 14.65 -20.15
C ALA A 41 12.25 13.99 -20.42
N SER A 42 13.32 14.50 -19.80
CA SER A 42 14.67 13.95 -19.93
C SER A 42 14.76 12.51 -19.39
N GLN A 43 14.21 12.23 -18.23
CA GLN A 43 14.22 10.89 -17.64
C GLN A 43 13.24 9.93 -18.35
N ALA A 44 12.10 10.42 -18.84
CA ALA A 44 11.16 9.63 -19.67
C ALA A 44 11.79 9.22 -21.00
N GLY A 45 12.54 10.12 -21.64
CA GLY A 45 13.25 9.87 -22.89
C GLY A 45 14.32 8.76 -22.84
N ARG A 46 14.72 8.34 -21.64
CA ARG A 46 15.57 7.13 -21.47
C ARG A 46 14.88 5.84 -21.89
N CYS A 47 13.55 5.84 -21.97
CA CYS A 47 12.78 4.65 -22.37
C CYS A 47 13.08 4.27 -23.82
N ILE A 48 13.49 3.03 -24.08
CA ILE A 48 13.82 2.50 -25.42
C ILE A 48 12.58 1.97 -26.17
N SER A 49 11.39 2.09 -25.60
CA SER A 49 10.12 1.61 -26.18
C SER A 49 10.23 0.15 -26.64
N CYS A 50 10.60 -0.75 -25.74
CA CYS A 50 10.83 -2.18 -26.05
C CYS A 50 9.59 -2.79 -26.71
N GLY A 51 9.77 -3.65 -27.74
CA GLY A 51 8.70 -4.43 -28.34
C GLY A 51 8.04 -5.40 -27.34
N ASN A 52 8.79 -5.83 -26.31
CA ASN A 52 8.29 -6.59 -25.17
C ASN A 52 8.41 -5.70 -23.91
N PRO A 53 7.38 -4.97 -23.51
CA PRO A 53 7.44 -4.05 -22.37
C PRO A 53 7.32 -4.81 -21.03
N TYR A 54 8.42 -5.43 -20.59
CA TYR A 54 8.45 -6.20 -19.33
C TYR A 54 8.00 -5.37 -18.11
N CYS A 55 8.23 -4.06 -18.12
CA CYS A 55 7.74 -3.15 -17.09
C CYS A 55 6.20 -3.13 -17.02
N GLU A 56 5.52 -3.14 -18.16
CA GLU A 56 4.06 -3.23 -18.26
C GLU A 56 3.56 -4.61 -17.81
N TRP A 57 4.17 -5.68 -18.27
CA TRP A 57 3.78 -7.04 -17.90
C TRP A 57 4.00 -7.33 -16.42
N LYS A 58 5.02 -6.74 -15.82
CA LYS A 58 5.29 -6.89 -14.39
C LYS A 58 4.42 -6.01 -13.50
N CYS A 59 3.81 -4.98 -14.06
CA CYS A 59 2.86 -4.13 -13.36
C CYS A 59 1.53 -4.89 -13.16
N PRO A 60 1.02 -5.05 -11.92
CA PRO A 60 -0.23 -5.77 -11.68
C PRO A 60 -1.44 -5.20 -12.42
N VAL A 61 -1.47 -3.90 -12.68
CA VAL A 61 -2.54 -3.24 -13.47
C VAL A 61 -2.22 -3.12 -14.95
N HIS A 62 -1.11 -3.69 -15.41
CA HIS A 62 -0.66 -3.63 -16.82
C HIS A 62 -0.69 -2.21 -17.38
N ASN A 63 -0.10 -1.27 -16.63
CA ASN A 63 -0.11 0.15 -16.98
C ASN A 63 0.69 0.41 -18.25
N TYR A 64 0.19 1.21 -19.17
CA TYR A 64 0.78 1.54 -20.49
C TYR A 64 2.06 2.40 -20.35
N ILE A 65 3.04 1.83 -19.64
CA ILE A 65 4.24 2.53 -19.19
C ILE A 65 5.06 3.14 -20.34
N PRO A 66 5.43 2.41 -21.41
CA PRO A 66 6.19 2.99 -22.52
C PRO A 66 5.45 4.13 -23.23
N ASP A 67 4.13 4.03 -23.34
CA ASP A 67 3.32 5.01 -24.06
C ASP A 67 3.20 6.33 -23.31
N TRP A 68 2.88 6.32 -22.00
CA TRP A 68 2.84 7.57 -21.26
C TRP A 68 4.24 8.15 -20.99
N LEU A 69 5.32 7.34 -20.94
CA LEU A 69 6.69 7.85 -20.93
C LEU A 69 6.99 8.64 -22.21
N ARG A 70 6.60 8.10 -23.38
CA ARG A 70 6.73 8.80 -24.66
C ARG A 70 5.93 10.11 -24.66
N LEU A 71 4.71 10.12 -24.15
CA LEU A 71 3.91 11.34 -24.06
C LEU A 71 4.58 12.42 -23.19
N ILE A 72 5.21 12.03 -22.09
CA ILE A 72 5.96 12.97 -21.22
C ILE A 72 7.21 13.48 -21.92
N GLU A 73 7.96 12.64 -22.65
CA GLU A 73 9.09 13.07 -23.49
C GLU A 73 8.66 14.11 -24.53
N GLU A 74 7.44 13.95 -25.08
CA GLU A 74 6.84 14.87 -26.05
C GLU A 74 6.17 16.12 -25.44
N GLY A 75 6.15 16.25 -24.09
CA GLY A 75 5.50 17.36 -23.38
C GLY A 75 3.97 17.27 -23.33
N LYS A 76 3.39 16.12 -23.59
CA LYS A 76 1.94 15.87 -23.63
C LYS A 76 1.43 15.37 -22.29
N LEU A 77 1.43 16.27 -21.29
CA LEU A 77 1.13 15.92 -19.90
C LEU A 77 -0.29 15.39 -19.71
N PHE A 78 -1.30 16.04 -20.30
CA PHE A 78 -2.70 15.67 -20.07
C PHE A 78 -3.04 14.35 -20.75
N GLU A 79 -2.49 14.09 -21.95
CA GLU A 79 -2.64 12.81 -22.63
C GLU A 79 -1.96 11.68 -21.84
N ALA A 80 -0.80 11.95 -21.21
CA ALA A 80 -0.13 10.98 -20.33
C ALA A 80 -0.97 10.70 -19.09
N ALA A 81 -1.58 11.72 -18.48
CA ALA A 81 -2.48 11.58 -17.34
C ALA A 81 -3.71 10.75 -17.70
N GLU A 82 -4.35 11.04 -18.83
CA GLU A 82 -5.50 10.26 -19.31
C GLU A 82 -5.13 8.79 -19.52
N LEU A 83 -4.00 8.53 -20.19
CA LEU A 83 -3.56 7.18 -20.50
C LEU A 83 -3.21 6.38 -19.24
N SER A 84 -2.53 7.00 -18.25
CA SER A 84 -2.18 6.34 -17.00
C SER A 84 -3.40 5.95 -16.18
N HIS A 85 -4.48 6.75 -16.24
CA HIS A 85 -5.73 6.48 -15.52
C HIS A 85 -6.62 5.43 -16.23
N GLN A 86 -6.34 5.06 -17.48
CA GLN A 86 -7.09 3.99 -18.14
C GLN A 86 -6.88 2.62 -17.48
N THR A 87 -5.68 2.37 -16.94
CA THR A 87 -5.32 1.09 -16.32
C THR A 87 -5.12 1.19 -14.81
N ASN A 88 -4.82 2.37 -14.25
CA ASN A 88 -4.56 2.57 -12.83
C ASN A 88 -5.49 3.65 -12.26
N SER A 89 -6.32 3.30 -11.26
CA SER A 89 -7.23 4.25 -10.62
C SER A 89 -6.54 5.16 -9.60
N LEU A 90 -5.32 4.81 -9.14
CA LEU A 90 -4.55 5.53 -8.12
C LEU A 90 -3.07 5.71 -8.52
N PRO A 91 -2.77 6.28 -9.71
CA PRO A 91 -1.39 6.38 -10.17
C PRO A 91 -0.51 7.28 -9.27
N GLU A 92 -1.07 8.33 -8.65
CA GLU A 92 -0.36 9.18 -7.69
C GLU A 92 0.09 8.44 -6.44
N VAL A 93 -0.65 7.40 -6.04
CA VAL A 93 -0.28 6.52 -4.92
C VAL A 93 0.74 5.49 -5.39
N CYS A 94 0.49 4.81 -6.50
CA CYS A 94 1.37 3.77 -7.04
C CYS A 94 2.77 4.31 -7.35
N GLY A 95 2.88 5.51 -7.93
CA GLY A 95 4.15 6.17 -8.19
C GLY A 95 4.99 6.44 -6.93
N ARG A 96 4.34 6.55 -5.76
CA ARG A 96 4.98 6.80 -4.47
C ARG A 96 5.33 5.53 -3.69
N VAL A 97 4.38 4.58 -3.58
CA VAL A 97 4.47 3.50 -2.58
C VAL A 97 4.72 2.11 -3.16
N CYS A 98 4.59 1.91 -4.47
CA CYS A 98 4.93 0.63 -5.08
C CYS A 98 6.41 0.28 -4.85
N PRO A 99 6.76 -0.99 -4.60
CA PRO A 99 8.14 -1.46 -4.62
C PRO A 99 8.61 -1.62 -6.08
N GLN A 100 8.90 -0.50 -6.75
CA GLN A 100 9.22 -0.45 -8.19
C GLN A 100 10.42 -1.35 -8.55
N ASP A 101 11.37 -1.52 -7.63
CA ASP A 101 12.55 -2.39 -7.76
C ASP A 101 12.19 -3.88 -7.92
N ARG A 102 11.02 -4.29 -7.49
CA ARG A 102 10.47 -5.66 -7.64
C ARG A 102 9.38 -5.75 -8.70
N LEU A 103 8.92 -4.62 -9.20
CA LEU A 103 7.85 -4.50 -10.21
C LEU A 103 8.40 -3.90 -11.51
N CYS A 104 7.83 -2.78 -11.95
CA CYS A 104 8.09 -2.17 -13.25
C CYS A 104 9.56 -1.80 -13.48
N GLU A 105 10.21 -1.14 -12.52
CA GLU A 105 11.62 -0.74 -12.67
C GLU A 105 12.55 -1.96 -12.59
N GLY A 106 12.27 -2.93 -11.69
CA GLY A 106 13.02 -4.17 -11.61
C GLY A 106 12.94 -5.03 -12.89
N ALA A 107 11.84 -4.91 -13.64
CA ALA A 107 11.64 -5.60 -14.92
C ALA A 107 12.07 -4.77 -16.14
N CYS A 108 12.51 -3.52 -15.94
CA CYS A 108 12.96 -2.67 -17.04
C CYS A 108 14.20 -3.27 -17.73
N THR A 109 14.19 -3.34 -19.05
CA THR A 109 15.32 -3.85 -19.86
C THR A 109 16.64 -3.12 -19.55
N LEU A 110 16.58 -1.85 -19.16
CA LEU A 110 17.76 -1.07 -18.80
C LEU A 110 18.24 -1.29 -17.36
N ASN A 111 17.51 -2.08 -16.54
CA ASN A 111 17.86 -2.26 -15.14
C ASN A 111 19.26 -2.87 -14.94
N ASP A 112 19.64 -3.79 -15.82
CA ASP A 112 20.93 -4.47 -15.73
C ASP A 112 22.05 -3.59 -16.36
N GLY A 113 22.86 -3.00 -15.52
CA GLY A 113 24.10 -2.28 -15.90
C GLY A 113 23.95 -0.79 -16.25
N ILE A 114 22.79 -0.33 -16.74
CA ILE A 114 22.56 1.06 -17.17
C ILE A 114 21.67 1.82 -16.18
N GLY A 115 20.83 1.11 -15.47
CA GLY A 115 19.83 1.62 -14.56
C GLY A 115 18.46 1.82 -15.21
N ALA A 116 17.43 1.29 -14.59
CA ALA A 116 16.04 1.36 -15.02
C ALA A 116 15.59 2.81 -15.31
N VAL A 117 14.56 2.96 -16.11
CA VAL A 117 13.83 4.24 -16.20
C VAL A 117 13.15 4.52 -14.86
N ASN A 118 13.09 5.78 -14.44
CA ASN A 118 12.47 6.24 -13.21
C ASN A 118 10.93 6.23 -13.32
N ILE A 119 10.34 5.04 -13.50
CA ILE A 119 8.93 4.86 -13.82
C ILE A 119 8.03 5.43 -12.73
N GLY A 120 8.28 5.05 -11.46
CA GLY A 120 7.47 5.52 -10.35
C GLY A 120 7.51 7.03 -10.16
N ASN A 121 8.69 7.66 -10.26
CA ASN A 121 8.83 9.11 -10.11
C ASN A 121 8.16 9.88 -11.25
N ILE A 122 8.16 9.32 -12.46
CA ILE A 122 7.47 9.93 -13.60
C ILE A 122 5.95 9.74 -13.48
N GLU A 123 5.46 8.60 -13.02
CA GLU A 123 4.04 8.38 -12.73
C GLU A 123 3.53 9.36 -11.66
N LYS A 124 4.33 9.59 -10.59
CA LYS A 124 4.07 10.63 -9.59
C LYS A 124 4.00 12.02 -10.24
N TYR A 125 4.98 12.38 -11.08
CA TYR A 125 5.03 13.67 -11.78
C TYR A 125 3.79 13.88 -12.67
N ILE A 126 3.45 12.88 -13.50
CA ILE A 126 2.29 12.93 -14.40
C ILE A 126 1.04 13.34 -13.62
N THR A 127 0.75 12.64 -12.55
CA THR A 127 -0.49 12.84 -11.80
C THR A 127 -0.48 14.13 -10.99
N ASP A 128 0.59 14.41 -10.26
CA ASP A 128 0.67 15.60 -9.44
C ASP A 128 0.59 16.87 -10.29
N GLU A 129 1.35 16.92 -11.38
CA GLU A 129 1.43 18.12 -12.22
C GLU A 129 0.17 18.31 -13.08
N ALA A 130 -0.39 17.22 -13.64
CA ALA A 130 -1.64 17.31 -14.40
C ALA A 130 -2.80 17.80 -13.52
N LEU A 131 -2.93 17.25 -12.30
CA LEU A 131 -3.98 17.67 -11.36
C LEU A 131 -3.79 19.11 -10.88
N LYS A 132 -2.55 19.56 -10.69
CA LYS A 132 -2.20 20.93 -10.33
C LYS A 132 -2.55 21.90 -11.47
N GLN A 133 -2.36 21.49 -12.73
CA GLN A 133 -2.74 22.27 -13.91
C GLN A 133 -4.23 22.18 -14.26
N GLY A 134 -5.03 21.47 -13.46
CA GLY A 134 -6.50 21.43 -13.60
C GLY A 134 -7.02 20.26 -14.44
N TRP A 135 -6.18 19.31 -14.85
CA TRP A 135 -6.68 18.09 -15.49
C TRP A 135 -7.66 17.36 -14.58
N ARG A 136 -8.73 16.86 -15.14
CA ARG A 136 -9.72 15.98 -14.48
C ARG A 136 -10.18 14.93 -15.47
N PRO A 137 -10.60 13.73 -15.01
CA PRO A 137 -11.22 12.73 -15.86
C PRO A 137 -12.42 13.31 -16.60
N ASP A 138 -12.50 13.10 -17.92
CA ASP A 138 -13.64 13.52 -18.71
C ASP A 138 -14.81 12.53 -18.55
N MET A 139 -15.89 13.00 -17.94
CA MET A 139 -17.12 12.24 -17.73
C MET A 139 -18.26 12.65 -18.70
N SER A 140 -18.00 13.52 -19.65
CA SER A 140 -19.03 14.10 -20.54
C SER A 140 -19.75 13.07 -21.43
N GLN A 141 -19.11 11.95 -21.72
CA GLN A 141 -19.66 10.88 -22.53
C GLN A 141 -20.26 9.72 -21.71
N VAL A 142 -20.20 9.81 -20.38
CA VAL A 142 -20.71 8.74 -19.50
C VAL A 142 -22.22 8.90 -19.36
N LEU A 143 -22.95 7.86 -19.76
CA LEU A 143 -24.40 7.80 -19.64
C LEU A 143 -24.79 7.14 -18.32
N ASP A 144 -25.69 7.77 -17.58
CA ASP A 144 -26.23 7.20 -16.35
C ASP A 144 -27.08 5.95 -16.65
N THR A 145 -26.68 4.84 -16.11
CA THR A 145 -27.37 3.54 -16.28
C THR A 145 -28.57 3.37 -15.36
N GLY A 146 -28.75 4.26 -14.38
CA GLY A 146 -29.73 4.12 -13.31
C GLY A 146 -29.36 3.06 -12.25
N LYS A 147 -28.24 2.34 -12.41
CA LYS A 147 -27.76 1.33 -11.47
C LYS A 147 -27.02 1.94 -10.29
N ARG A 148 -27.14 1.32 -9.12
CA ARG A 148 -26.51 1.78 -7.88
C ARG A 148 -25.75 0.63 -7.20
N VAL A 149 -24.52 0.91 -6.77
CA VAL A 149 -23.65 -0.06 -6.09
C VAL A 149 -23.20 0.50 -4.75
N ALA A 150 -23.33 -0.29 -3.68
CA ALA A 150 -22.72 0.01 -2.40
C ALA A 150 -21.29 -0.56 -2.39
N ILE A 151 -20.33 0.25 -1.93
CA ILE A 151 -18.94 -0.17 -1.72
C ILE A 151 -18.66 -0.06 -0.23
N VAL A 152 -18.25 -1.17 0.40
CA VAL A 152 -17.88 -1.22 1.82
C VAL A 152 -16.35 -1.26 1.91
N GLY A 153 -15.78 -0.17 2.38
CA GLY A 153 -14.35 0.08 2.46
C GLY A 153 -13.85 1.08 1.41
N ALA A 154 -13.37 2.24 1.87
CA ALA A 154 -12.77 3.29 1.04
C ALA A 154 -11.23 3.11 0.88
N GLY A 155 -10.70 1.91 1.04
CA GLY A 155 -9.32 1.55 0.75
C GLY A 155 -9.05 1.46 -0.77
N PRO A 156 -7.82 1.11 -1.19
CA PRO A 156 -7.44 1.12 -2.60
C PRO A 156 -8.33 0.27 -3.50
N ALA A 157 -8.82 -0.89 -3.03
CA ALA A 157 -9.74 -1.73 -3.81
C ALA A 157 -11.10 -1.05 -3.99
N GLY A 158 -11.68 -0.48 -2.92
CA GLY A 158 -12.96 0.22 -2.99
C GLY A 158 -12.90 1.48 -3.85
N LEU A 159 -11.84 2.28 -3.73
CA LEU A 159 -11.64 3.47 -4.55
C LEU A 159 -11.45 3.13 -6.03
N ALA A 160 -10.74 2.04 -6.33
CA ALA A 160 -10.58 1.56 -7.69
C ALA A 160 -11.88 1.01 -8.28
N ALA A 161 -12.69 0.31 -7.47
CA ALA A 161 -14.02 -0.12 -7.89
C ALA A 161 -14.92 1.09 -8.18
N ALA A 162 -14.92 2.10 -7.30
CA ALA A 162 -15.71 3.32 -7.48
C ALA A 162 -15.34 4.08 -8.77
N ASP A 163 -14.04 4.22 -9.09
CA ASP A 163 -13.55 4.87 -10.32
C ASP A 163 -14.09 4.14 -11.57
N VAL A 164 -13.94 2.81 -11.63
CA VAL A 164 -14.38 2.03 -12.80
C VAL A 164 -15.89 2.03 -12.94
N LEU A 165 -16.65 1.90 -11.85
CA LEU A 165 -18.11 1.94 -11.88
C LEU A 165 -18.62 3.32 -12.32
N ALA A 166 -18.02 4.41 -11.81
CA ALA A 166 -18.37 5.76 -12.24
C ALA A 166 -18.17 5.95 -13.76
N ARG A 167 -17.05 5.48 -14.31
CA ARG A 167 -16.78 5.51 -15.77
C ARG A 167 -17.75 4.65 -16.58
N ALA A 168 -18.33 3.62 -15.98
CA ALA A 168 -19.39 2.79 -16.57
C ALA A 168 -20.80 3.38 -16.40
N GLY A 169 -20.95 4.57 -15.82
CA GLY A 169 -22.26 5.21 -15.58
C GLY A 169 -23.05 4.58 -14.45
N ILE A 170 -22.39 3.83 -13.55
CA ILE A 170 -22.99 3.20 -12.37
C ILE A 170 -22.72 4.09 -11.15
N ARG A 171 -23.76 4.50 -10.46
CA ARG A 171 -23.64 5.34 -9.25
C ARG A 171 -23.13 4.53 -8.07
N SER A 172 -22.06 5.00 -7.44
CA SER A 172 -21.45 4.34 -6.28
C SER A 172 -21.63 5.16 -5.01
N VAL A 173 -21.96 4.47 -3.91
CA VAL A 173 -21.90 5.02 -2.54
C VAL A 173 -20.87 4.19 -1.77
N VAL A 174 -19.81 4.85 -1.32
CA VAL A 174 -18.70 4.24 -0.60
C VAL A 174 -18.87 4.49 0.90
N PHE A 175 -18.99 3.43 1.66
CA PHE A 175 -19.11 3.43 3.12
C PHE A 175 -17.77 3.05 3.74
N ASP A 176 -17.33 3.79 4.75
CA ASP A 176 -16.12 3.45 5.50
C ASP A 176 -16.28 3.79 6.99
N ALA A 177 -15.71 2.97 7.86
CA ALA A 177 -15.65 3.19 9.29
C ALA A 177 -14.70 4.34 9.68
N TRP A 178 -13.75 4.70 8.82
CA TRP A 178 -12.79 5.76 9.04
C TRP A 178 -13.37 7.14 8.67
N PRO A 179 -12.85 8.24 9.29
CA PRO A 179 -13.34 9.59 9.04
C PRO A 179 -12.87 10.18 7.70
N GLU A 180 -11.95 9.50 6.97
CA GLU A 180 -11.45 9.90 5.65
C GLU A 180 -11.24 8.68 4.77
N ILE A 181 -11.23 8.87 3.43
CA ILE A 181 -10.96 7.83 2.45
C ILE A 181 -9.50 7.37 2.49
N GLY A 182 -9.23 6.23 1.88
CA GLY A 182 -7.89 5.67 1.67
C GLY A 182 -7.60 4.43 2.50
N GLY A 183 -8.36 4.17 3.56
CA GLY A 183 -8.05 3.05 4.47
C GLY A 183 -6.61 3.15 4.97
N LEU A 184 -5.80 2.11 4.81
CA LEU A 184 -4.39 2.13 5.23
C LEU A 184 -3.49 3.07 4.42
N LEU A 185 -3.90 3.56 3.26
CA LEU A 185 -3.17 4.63 2.55
C LEU A 185 -3.16 5.91 3.38
N THR A 186 -4.28 6.22 4.03
CA THR A 186 -4.41 7.39 4.89
C THR A 186 -3.94 7.11 6.29
N PHE A 187 -4.40 6.02 6.92
CA PHE A 187 -4.22 5.78 8.35
C PHE A 187 -3.07 4.83 8.71
N GLY A 188 -2.54 4.06 7.76
CA GLY A 188 -1.45 3.11 7.98
C GLY A 188 -0.10 3.57 7.45
N ILE A 189 -0.04 4.06 6.21
CA ILE A 189 1.20 4.53 5.59
C ILE A 189 1.58 5.89 6.18
N PRO A 190 2.80 6.08 6.71
CA PRO A 190 3.23 7.36 7.26
C PRO A 190 3.25 8.49 6.23
N PRO A 191 2.98 9.76 6.65
CA PRO A 191 2.94 10.90 5.74
C PRO A 191 4.25 11.15 4.98
N PHE A 192 5.42 10.80 5.54
CA PHE A 192 6.71 10.94 4.87
C PHE A 192 6.89 10.02 3.65
N LYS A 193 5.97 9.09 3.41
CA LYS A 193 5.87 8.25 2.20
C LYS A 193 4.68 8.65 1.32
N LEU A 194 3.58 9.04 1.95
CA LEU A 194 2.33 9.41 1.27
C LEU A 194 1.61 10.49 2.08
N GLU A 195 1.77 11.74 1.68
CA GLU A 195 1.09 12.86 2.32
C GLU A 195 -0.44 12.74 2.19
N LYS A 196 -1.14 13.04 3.26
CA LYS A 196 -2.61 12.85 3.34
C LYS A 196 -3.38 13.76 2.37
N LYS A 197 -2.82 14.91 1.99
CA LYS A 197 -3.36 15.78 0.94
C LYS A 197 -3.52 15.09 -0.42
N VAL A 198 -2.73 14.03 -0.69
CA VAL A 198 -2.84 13.23 -1.93
C VAL A 198 -4.19 12.50 -1.94
N MET A 199 -4.57 11.88 -0.82
CA MET A 199 -5.85 11.18 -0.69
C MET A 199 -7.03 12.16 -0.69
N GLN A 200 -6.91 13.32 -0.02
CA GLN A 200 -7.93 14.36 -0.05
C GLN A 200 -8.18 14.86 -1.48
N ARG A 201 -7.12 15.03 -2.27
CA ARG A 201 -7.23 15.40 -3.69
C ARG A 201 -7.96 14.31 -4.49
N ARG A 202 -7.62 13.04 -4.27
CA ARG A 202 -8.31 11.89 -4.91
C ARG A 202 -9.79 11.85 -4.54
N ARG A 203 -10.14 12.15 -3.29
CA ARG A 203 -11.53 12.26 -2.86
C ARG A 203 -12.29 13.27 -3.72
N GLY A 204 -11.78 14.49 -3.84
CA GLY A 204 -12.43 15.52 -4.66
C GLY A 204 -12.57 15.15 -6.14
N ILE A 205 -11.64 14.35 -6.69
CA ILE A 205 -11.74 13.83 -8.06
C ILE A 205 -12.90 12.83 -8.17
N LEU A 206 -12.98 11.86 -7.27
CA LEU A 206 -14.05 10.84 -7.29
C LEU A 206 -15.44 11.47 -7.01
N GLU A 207 -15.51 12.43 -6.09
CA GLU A 207 -16.74 13.21 -5.86
C GLU A 207 -17.16 13.98 -7.13
N GLY A 208 -16.19 14.59 -7.83
CA GLY A 208 -16.41 15.22 -9.14
C GLY A 208 -16.87 14.27 -10.24
N MET A 209 -16.57 12.97 -10.14
CA MET A 209 -17.07 11.90 -11.01
C MET A 209 -18.44 11.35 -10.57
N GLY A 210 -19.04 11.87 -9.47
CA GLY A 210 -20.34 11.45 -8.97
C GLY A 210 -20.32 10.37 -7.90
N VAL A 211 -19.15 9.96 -7.40
CA VAL A 211 -19.03 9.02 -6.28
C VAL A 211 -19.45 9.71 -4.98
N GLN A 212 -20.26 9.06 -4.18
CA GLN A 212 -20.67 9.54 -2.85
C GLN A 212 -19.91 8.81 -1.76
N PHE A 213 -19.47 9.53 -0.71
CA PHE A 213 -18.81 8.96 0.45
C PHE A 213 -19.65 9.12 1.71
N VAL A 214 -19.80 8.05 2.48
CA VAL A 214 -20.43 8.00 3.79
C VAL A 214 -19.37 7.46 4.75
N LEU A 215 -18.67 8.38 5.40
CA LEU A 215 -17.52 8.09 6.25
C LEU A 215 -17.91 8.09 7.73
N GLY A 216 -17.06 7.45 8.58
CA GLY A 216 -17.35 7.30 10.01
C GLY A 216 -18.53 6.38 10.28
N GLN A 217 -18.84 5.44 9.37
CA GLN A 217 -19.96 4.51 9.48
C GLN A 217 -19.52 3.07 9.27
N ARG A 218 -19.58 2.27 10.32
CA ARG A 218 -19.22 0.84 10.31
C ARG A 218 -20.43 0.00 9.91
N ILE A 219 -20.32 -0.68 8.77
CA ILE A 219 -21.36 -1.62 8.31
C ILE A 219 -21.38 -2.86 9.19
N GLY A 220 -22.57 -3.24 9.64
CA GLY A 220 -22.83 -4.32 10.60
C GLY A 220 -22.99 -3.81 12.05
N GLU A 221 -22.62 -2.56 12.32
CA GLU A 221 -22.80 -1.92 13.64
C GLU A 221 -23.70 -0.68 13.52
N ASP A 222 -23.23 0.38 12.85
CA ASP A 222 -23.98 1.65 12.69
C ASP A 222 -25.07 1.54 11.61
N ARG A 223 -24.86 0.66 10.63
CA ARG A 223 -25.80 0.40 9.55
C ARG A 223 -25.82 -1.11 9.25
N SER A 224 -27.00 -1.70 9.16
CA SER A 224 -27.15 -3.13 8.86
C SER A 224 -26.70 -3.45 7.42
N PHE A 225 -26.02 -4.58 7.23
CA PHE A 225 -25.63 -5.02 5.90
C PHE A 225 -26.85 -5.35 5.01
N GLN A 226 -27.96 -5.84 5.61
CA GLN A 226 -29.21 -6.09 4.89
C GLN A 226 -29.73 -4.83 4.20
N SER A 227 -29.61 -3.65 4.84
CA SER A 227 -30.07 -2.41 4.22
C SER A 227 -29.33 -2.07 2.93
N LEU A 228 -28.05 -2.47 2.80
CA LEU A 228 -27.30 -2.31 1.55
C LEU A 228 -27.81 -3.23 0.45
N LEU A 229 -28.15 -4.47 0.80
CA LEU A 229 -28.75 -5.42 -0.14
C LEU A 229 -30.15 -4.99 -0.61
N ASP A 230 -30.90 -4.28 0.23
CA ASP A 230 -32.23 -3.80 -0.12
C ASP A 230 -32.19 -2.54 -1.00
N GLU A 231 -31.22 -1.65 -0.77
CA GLU A 231 -31.17 -0.33 -1.40
C GLU A 231 -30.32 -0.29 -2.68
N PHE A 232 -29.39 -1.23 -2.87
CA PHE A 232 -28.43 -1.22 -3.99
C PHE A 232 -28.60 -2.45 -4.88
N ASP A 233 -28.26 -2.29 -6.17
CA ASP A 233 -28.33 -3.41 -7.13
C ASP A 233 -27.24 -4.45 -6.87
N ALA A 234 -26.04 -4.05 -6.44
CA ALA A 234 -24.93 -4.90 -6.03
C ALA A 234 -24.15 -4.29 -4.87
N VAL A 235 -23.34 -5.12 -4.18
CA VAL A 235 -22.44 -4.67 -3.10
C VAL A 235 -21.02 -5.15 -3.41
N PHE A 236 -20.03 -4.25 -3.27
CA PHE A 236 -18.61 -4.58 -3.29
C PHE A 236 -18.02 -4.50 -1.88
N LEU A 237 -17.25 -5.50 -1.49
CA LEU A 237 -16.54 -5.57 -0.21
C LEU A 237 -15.02 -5.39 -0.47
N GLY A 238 -14.46 -4.31 0.08
CA GLY A 238 -13.03 -3.97 0.00
C GLY A 238 -12.47 -3.58 1.37
N MET A 239 -12.77 -4.37 2.41
CA MET A 239 -12.57 -4.01 3.82
C MET A 239 -11.14 -4.26 4.33
N GLY A 240 -10.24 -4.82 3.52
CA GLY A 240 -8.83 -5.03 3.88
C GLY A 240 -8.58 -6.16 4.88
N THR A 241 -7.44 -6.09 5.59
CA THR A 241 -7.01 -7.04 6.63
C THR A 241 -6.38 -6.27 7.81
N TYR A 242 -6.86 -6.52 9.03
CA TYR A 242 -6.46 -5.75 10.21
C TYR A 242 -5.98 -6.60 11.39
N ASN A 243 -6.21 -7.93 11.39
CA ASN A 243 -5.79 -8.79 12.47
C ASN A 243 -4.28 -9.03 12.41
N ALA A 244 -3.54 -8.56 13.41
CA ALA A 244 -2.11 -8.79 13.49
C ALA A 244 -1.75 -10.27 13.66
N VAL A 245 -0.67 -10.69 13.02
CA VAL A 245 -0.07 -11.99 13.27
C VAL A 245 0.72 -11.92 14.58
N GLN A 246 0.20 -12.57 15.61
CA GLN A 246 0.82 -12.63 16.93
C GLN A 246 2.08 -13.50 16.91
N GLY A 247 3.11 -13.07 17.62
CA GLY A 247 4.34 -13.83 17.79
C GLY A 247 4.17 -15.05 18.70
N LYS A 248 3.18 -14.99 19.57
CA LYS A 248 2.96 -15.95 20.68
C LYS A 248 4.20 -16.08 21.56
N LEU A 249 4.87 -14.95 21.76
CA LEU A 249 6.06 -14.87 22.58
C LEU A 249 5.67 -14.74 24.06
N PRO A 250 6.33 -15.47 24.97
CA PRO A 250 6.19 -15.15 26.41
C PRO A 250 6.41 -13.66 26.65
N GLY A 251 5.53 -13.02 27.40
CA GLY A 251 5.59 -11.58 27.70
C GLY A 251 5.09 -10.64 26.62
N GLU A 252 4.50 -11.13 25.54
CA GLU A 252 3.95 -10.32 24.42
C GLU A 252 2.81 -9.37 24.84
N ASP A 253 2.17 -9.65 25.98
CA ASP A 253 1.11 -8.85 26.62
C ASP A 253 1.62 -7.78 27.61
N SER A 254 2.94 -7.63 27.77
CA SER A 254 3.55 -6.66 28.66
C SER A 254 3.31 -5.22 28.19
N ALA A 255 3.21 -4.30 29.16
CA ALA A 255 3.16 -2.86 28.86
C ALA A 255 4.43 -2.44 28.10
N GLY A 256 4.27 -1.62 27.06
CA GLY A 256 5.35 -1.21 26.14
C GLY A 256 5.54 -2.12 24.94
N VAL A 257 4.72 -3.17 24.78
CA VAL A 257 4.63 -3.97 23.57
C VAL A 257 3.45 -3.47 22.74
N TYR A 258 3.66 -3.22 21.45
CA TYR A 258 2.67 -2.66 20.54
C TYR A 258 2.61 -3.47 19.25
N GLU A 259 1.42 -3.62 18.69
CA GLU A 259 1.24 -4.08 17.32
C GLU A 259 1.53 -2.93 16.33
N ALA A 260 2.06 -3.27 15.16
CA ALA A 260 2.51 -2.27 14.19
C ALA A 260 1.38 -1.35 13.68
N LEU A 261 0.19 -1.89 13.33
CA LEU A 261 -0.90 -1.05 12.82
C LEU A 261 -1.46 -0.08 13.86
N PRO A 262 -1.83 -0.51 15.08
CA PRO A 262 -2.23 0.42 16.12
C PRO A 262 -1.21 1.53 16.36
N TYR A 263 0.09 1.20 16.36
CA TYR A 263 1.15 2.18 16.52
C TYR A 263 1.17 3.21 15.37
N LEU A 264 1.16 2.74 14.12
CA LEU A 264 1.18 3.62 12.93
C LEU A 264 -0.10 4.46 12.82
N ILE A 265 -1.25 3.86 13.08
CA ILE A 265 -2.56 4.51 13.05
C ILE A 265 -2.61 5.62 14.10
N SER A 266 -2.24 5.31 15.35
CA SER A 266 -2.16 6.28 16.44
C SER A 266 -1.28 7.48 16.07
N ASN A 267 -0.11 7.24 15.44
CA ASN A 267 0.76 8.33 15.00
C ASN A 267 0.12 9.17 13.89
N VAL A 268 -0.56 8.54 12.92
CA VAL A 268 -1.24 9.29 11.84
C VAL A 268 -2.38 10.15 12.39
N TYR A 269 -3.17 9.64 13.32
CA TYR A 269 -4.21 10.44 13.98
C TYR A 269 -3.63 11.66 14.69
N HIS A 270 -2.49 11.46 15.39
CA HIS A 270 -1.76 12.55 16.04
C HIS A 270 -1.30 13.62 15.04
N GLU A 271 -0.65 13.20 13.93
CA GLU A 271 -0.18 14.10 12.89
C GLU A 271 -1.32 14.84 12.14
N MET A 272 -2.48 14.21 12.04
CA MET A 272 -3.68 14.85 11.47
C MET A 272 -4.41 15.77 12.46
N GLY A 273 -4.02 15.81 13.73
CA GLY A 273 -4.67 16.62 14.77
C GLY A 273 -6.08 16.14 15.10
N ILE A 274 -6.39 14.86 14.91
CA ILE A 274 -7.71 14.28 15.22
C ILE A 274 -7.58 13.22 16.32
N THR A 275 -8.65 13.02 17.07
CA THR A 275 -8.68 12.05 18.17
C THR A 275 -8.74 10.62 17.62
N ASP A 276 -7.81 9.75 18.04
CA ASP A 276 -7.87 8.33 17.75
C ASP A 276 -8.94 7.66 18.62
N PRO A 277 -9.98 7.04 18.04
CA PRO A 277 -11.01 6.35 18.82
C PRO A 277 -10.48 5.09 19.52
N ALA A 278 -9.34 4.54 19.10
CA ALA A 278 -8.74 3.34 19.69
C ALA A 278 -7.98 3.60 20.99
N GLY A 279 -7.64 4.87 21.29
CA GLY A 279 -6.95 5.21 22.52
C GLY A 279 -5.96 6.38 22.40
N PRO A 280 -5.12 6.57 23.43
CA PRO A 280 -4.15 7.67 23.44
C PRO A 280 -3.02 7.42 22.43
N TRP A 281 -2.40 8.51 22.00
CA TRP A 281 -1.21 8.45 21.15
C TRP A 281 -0.08 7.64 21.77
N ILE A 282 0.47 6.74 20.97
CA ILE A 282 1.61 5.90 21.35
C ILE A 282 2.89 6.69 21.07
N ASP A 283 3.45 7.29 22.10
CA ASP A 283 4.68 8.08 22.04
C ASP A 283 5.91 7.24 22.42
N LEU A 284 6.87 7.16 21.52
CA LEU A 284 8.13 6.44 21.71
C LEU A 284 9.34 7.38 21.88
N ALA A 285 9.12 8.68 22.09
CA ALA A 285 10.20 9.64 22.34
C ALA A 285 11.06 9.22 23.54
N GLY A 286 12.38 9.31 23.37
CA GLY A 286 13.37 8.97 24.42
C GLY A 286 13.50 7.47 24.75
N LYS A 287 12.76 6.59 24.07
CA LYS A 287 12.77 5.13 24.34
C LYS A 287 13.78 4.40 23.44
N LYS A 288 14.31 3.31 23.94
CA LYS A 288 15.00 2.28 23.14
C LYS A 288 13.93 1.39 22.52
N VAL A 289 13.81 1.45 21.19
CA VAL A 289 12.76 0.74 20.45
C VAL A 289 13.35 -0.46 19.72
N VAL A 290 12.72 -1.63 19.84
CA VAL A 290 13.01 -2.80 19.03
C VAL A 290 11.79 -3.11 18.17
N VAL A 291 11.95 -3.05 16.83
CA VAL A 291 10.93 -3.46 15.88
C VAL A 291 11.22 -4.89 15.43
N LEU A 292 10.23 -5.76 15.56
CA LEU A 292 10.31 -7.18 15.20
C LEU A 292 9.63 -7.40 13.85
N GLY A 293 10.44 -7.59 12.80
CA GLY A 293 9.95 -7.85 11.45
C GLY A 293 10.67 -7.04 10.38
N GLY A 294 10.80 -7.60 9.19
CA GLY A 294 11.59 -7.04 8.09
C GLY A 294 10.78 -6.63 6.86
N GLY A 295 9.46 -6.45 6.97
CA GLY A 295 8.59 -5.98 5.90
C GLY A 295 8.48 -4.46 5.83
N ASP A 296 7.80 -3.93 4.81
CA ASP A 296 7.59 -2.49 4.64
C ASP A 296 6.89 -1.86 5.86
N THR A 297 5.95 -2.56 6.48
CA THR A 297 5.34 -2.13 7.76
C THR A 297 6.37 -1.95 8.88
N GLY A 298 7.36 -2.86 8.98
CA GLY A 298 8.46 -2.72 9.93
C GLY A 298 9.32 -1.49 9.63
N MET A 299 9.57 -1.19 8.34
CA MET A 299 10.28 0.03 7.92
C MET A 299 9.50 1.28 8.30
N ASP A 300 8.20 1.27 8.12
CA ASP A 300 7.32 2.37 8.52
C ASP A 300 7.36 2.61 10.04
N CYS A 301 7.31 1.54 10.84
CA CYS A 301 7.44 1.63 12.30
C CYS A 301 8.82 2.17 12.73
N ASN A 302 9.90 1.67 12.15
CA ASN A 302 11.27 2.12 12.43
C ASN A 302 11.40 3.62 12.19
N ARG A 303 11.00 4.09 11.02
CA ARG A 303 11.16 5.48 10.59
C ARG A 303 10.23 6.43 11.34
N THR A 304 9.04 5.95 11.74
CA THR A 304 8.13 6.67 12.63
C THR A 304 8.75 6.86 13.99
N ALA A 305 9.33 5.82 14.59
CA ALA A 305 9.99 5.91 15.91
C ALA A 305 11.18 6.88 15.89
N ILE A 306 11.98 6.90 14.82
CA ILE A 306 13.03 7.91 14.62
C ILE A 306 12.45 9.32 14.67
N ARG A 307 11.35 9.60 13.95
CA ARG A 307 10.72 10.92 13.91
C ARG A 307 10.08 11.35 15.21
N GLN A 308 9.60 10.40 16.00
CA GLN A 308 9.13 10.66 17.37
C GLN A 308 10.29 10.99 18.34
N GLY A 309 11.56 10.84 17.92
CA GLY A 309 12.71 11.11 18.79
C GLY A 309 13.06 9.94 19.71
N ALA A 310 12.86 8.70 19.29
CA ALA A 310 13.36 7.53 20.02
C ALA A 310 14.87 7.63 20.27
N LEU A 311 15.33 7.19 21.45
CA LEU A 311 16.75 7.20 21.82
C LEU A 311 17.58 6.29 20.90
N SER A 312 17.03 5.15 20.53
CA SER A 312 17.59 4.23 19.53
C SER A 312 16.48 3.37 18.93
N VAL A 313 16.64 3.00 17.67
CA VAL A 313 15.73 2.08 16.97
C VAL A 313 16.52 0.93 16.38
N SER A 314 16.19 -0.30 16.77
CA SER A 314 16.75 -1.53 16.23
C SER A 314 15.68 -2.35 15.52
N CYS A 315 15.98 -2.82 14.32
CA CYS A 315 15.12 -3.72 13.55
C CYS A 315 15.67 -5.15 13.63
N ALA A 316 15.00 -6.03 14.36
CA ALA A 316 15.40 -7.43 14.48
C ALA A 316 14.67 -8.29 13.43
N TYR A 317 15.44 -8.96 12.58
CA TYR A 317 14.92 -9.79 11.51
C TYR A 317 15.55 -11.19 11.50
N ARG A 318 14.69 -12.21 11.40
CA ARG A 318 15.09 -13.62 11.54
C ARG A 318 15.83 -14.24 10.35
N ARG A 319 16.06 -13.50 9.26
CA ARG A 319 16.88 -13.92 8.10
C ARG A 319 17.92 -12.85 7.79
N ASP A 320 18.72 -13.09 6.78
CA ASP A 320 19.69 -12.14 6.26
C ASP A 320 19.03 -10.98 5.47
N GLU A 321 19.82 -9.99 5.12
CA GLU A 321 19.36 -8.82 4.36
C GLU A 321 18.84 -9.19 2.97
N ALA A 322 19.47 -10.14 2.29
CA ALA A 322 19.07 -10.57 0.94
C ALA A 322 17.64 -11.16 0.91
N ASN A 323 17.23 -11.77 2.02
CA ASN A 323 15.90 -12.36 2.20
C ASN A 323 14.88 -11.42 2.87
N MET A 324 15.21 -10.14 3.05
CA MET A 324 14.32 -9.16 3.67
C MET A 324 13.16 -8.83 2.74
N PRO A 325 11.88 -8.90 3.20
CA PRO A 325 10.72 -8.61 2.34
C PRO A 325 10.45 -7.11 2.15
N GLY A 326 11.05 -6.24 2.95
CA GLY A 326 10.95 -4.79 2.78
C GLY A 326 11.56 -4.33 1.45
N SER A 327 11.00 -3.28 0.85
CA SER A 327 11.56 -2.72 -0.38
C SER A 327 12.97 -2.19 -0.15
N ARG A 328 13.87 -2.38 -1.11
CA ARG A 328 15.28 -1.96 -0.98
C ARG A 328 15.40 -0.46 -0.67
N ARG A 329 14.51 0.34 -1.26
CA ARG A 329 14.45 1.78 -1.03
C ARG A 329 14.10 2.11 0.41
N GLU A 330 13.10 1.45 1.01
CA GLU A 330 12.69 1.70 2.39
C GLU A 330 13.70 1.19 3.41
N VAL A 331 14.35 0.06 3.14
CA VAL A 331 15.47 -0.44 3.95
C VAL A 331 16.64 0.53 3.92
N ALA A 332 17.01 1.05 2.75
CA ALA A 332 18.08 2.06 2.60
C ALA A 332 17.73 3.36 3.35
N ASN A 333 16.49 3.86 3.18
CA ASN A 333 16.02 5.05 3.90
C ASN A 333 16.08 4.86 5.42
N SER A 334 15.64 3.71 5.93
CA SER A 334 15.68 3.38 7.35
C SER A 334 17.12 3.37 7.90
N ARG A 335 18.05 2.78 7.13
CA ARG A 335 19.47 2.73 7.49
C ARG A 335 20.10 4.13 7.51
N GLU A 336 19.84 4.95 6.49
CA GLU A 336 20.28 6.34 6.44
C GLU A 336 19.75 7.16 7.62
N GLU A 337 18.51 6.91 8.05
CA GLU A 337 17.84 7.58 9.17
C GLU A 337 18.31 7.07 10.56
N GLY A 338 19.26 6.12 10.59
CA GLY A 338 19.93 5.69 11.82
C GLY A 338 19.36 4.42 12.46
N VAL A 339 18.53 3.65 11.74
CA VAL A 339 18.04 2.36 12.22
C VAL A 339 19.15 1.31 12.22
N ASP A 340 19.33 0.64 13.36
CA ASP A 340 20.29 -0.45 13.53
C ASP A 340 19.65 -1.79 13.14
N PHE A 341 20.05 -2.34 12.00
CA PHE A 341 19.54 -3.61 11.49
C PHE A 341 20.28 -4.80 12.11
N ARG A 342 19.53 -5.66 12.78
CA ARG A 342 19.97 -6.89 13.43
C ARG A 342 19.43 -8.10 12.67
N PHE A 343 20.22 -8.60 11.72
CA PHE A 343 19.85 -9.76 10.90
C PHE A 343 20.14 -11.10 11.60
N ASN A 344 19.49 -12.15 11.12
CA ASN A 344 19.61 -13.51 11.64
C ASN A 344 19.32 -13.60 13.15
N LEU A 345 18.33 -12.83 13.62
CA LEU A 345 17.87 -12.86 15.01
C LEU A 345 16.37 -13.16 15.06
N GLN A 346 16.03 -14.26 15.73
CA GLN A 346 14.64 -14.64 16.00
C GLN A 346 14.30 -14.28 17.45
N PRO A 347 13.22 -13.52 17.70
CA PRO A 347 12.72 -13.29 19.05
C PRO A 347 12.15 -14.60 19.61
N VAL A 348 12.38 -14.83 20.91
CA VAL A 348 11.90 -16.00 21.64
C VAL A 348 11.12 -15.64 22.91
N GLU A 349 11.32 -14.43 23.44
CA GLU A 349 10.65 -13.93 24.64
C GLU A 349 10.72 -12.40 24.72
N ILE A 350 9.69 -11.77 25.21
CA ILE A 350 9.70 -10.37 25.66
C ILE A 350 10.06 -10.38 27.15
N VAL A 351 11.19 -9.77 27.48
CA VAL A 351 11.72 -9.77 28.87
C VAL A 351 11.18 -8.57 29.62
N GLY A 352 10.74 -8.79 30.85
CA GLY A 352 10.25 -7.73 31.75
C GLY A 352 9.46 -8.27 32.92
N ASN A 353 9.00 -7.38 33.78
CA ASN A 353 8.10 -7.71 34.91
C ASN A 353 6.83 -6.85 34.75
N GLY A 354 5.93 -7.29 33.87
CA GLY A 354 4.72 -6.53 33.50
C GLY A 354 4.95 -5.33 32.58
N THR A 355 6.20 -4.86 32.48
CA THR A 355 6.64 -3.80 31.54
C THR A 355 7.90 -4.28 30.84
N VAL A 356 7.98 -4.05 29.52
CA VAL A 356 9.11 -4.49 28.72
C VAL A 356 10.42 -3.85 29.18
N SER A 357 11.48 -4.65 29.25
CA SER A 357 12.87 -4.21 29.49
C SER A 357 13.83 -4.73 28.44
N GLY A 358 13.36 -5.61 27.55
CA GLY A 358 14.17 -6.14 26.45
C GLY A 358 13.47 -7.26 25.68
N VAL A 359 14.14 -7.72 24.64
CA VAL A 359 13.72 -8.87 23.84
C VAL A 359 14.83 -9.92 23.88
N ARG A 360 14.54 -11.11 24.34
CA ARG A 360 15.43 -12.26 24.20
C ARG A 360 15.37 -12.76 22.78
N VAL A 361 16.51 -12.83 22.14
CA VAL A 361 16.67 -13.28 20.77
C VAL A 361 17.65 -14.44 20.71
N VAL A 362 17.53 -15.30 19.68
CA VAL A 362 18.46 -16.36 19.35
C VAL A 362 18.97 -16.16 17.92
N GLU A 363 20.22 -16.48 17.65
CA GLU A 363 20.74 -16.44 16.28
C GLU A 363 20.08 -17.51 15.43
N THR A 364 19.95 -17.22 14.13
CA THR A 364 19.41 -18.16 13.17
C THR A 364 20.37 -18.38 12.02
N ARG A 365 20.31 -19.56 11.43
CA ARG A 365 20.91 -19.88 10.14
C ARG A 365 19.81 -20.28 9.15
N LEU A 366 20.05 -20.10 7.86
CA LEU A 366 19.13 -20.61 6.83
C LEU A 366 19.28 -22.13 6.71
N GLY A 367 18.21 -22.85 6.96
CA GLY A 367 18.11 -24.29 6.75
C GLY A 367 18.10 -24.69 5.26
N GLU A 368 17.90 -25.98 4.99
CA GLU A 368 17.76 -26.47 3.63
C GLU A 368 16.51 -25.90 2.93
N PRO A 369 16.54 -25.70 1.60
CA PRO A 369 15.40 -25.22 0.86
C PRO A 369 14.26 -26.24 0.89
N ASP A 370 13.02 -25.77 1.15
CA ASP A 370 11.81 -26.57 1.00
C ASP A 370 11.49 -26.84 -0.49
N ALA A 371 10.44 -27.61 -0.78
CA ALA A 371 10.03 -27.95 -2.14
C ALA A 371 9.75 -26.72 -3.05
N GLY A 372 9.51 -25.55 -2.46
CA GLY A 372 9.35 -24.26 -3.16
C GLY A 372 10.66 -23.45 -3.24
N GLY A 373 11.80 -24.00 -2.83
CA GLY A 373 13.09 -23.33 -2.80
C GLY A 373 13.27 -22.34 -1.63
N ARG A 374 12.31 -22.26 -0.70
CA ARG A 374 12.36 -21.36 0.44
C ARG A 374 13.14 -21.96 1.60
N ARG A 375 14.18 -21.26 2.05
CA ARG A 375 14.96 -21.64 3.24
C ARG A 375 14.32 -21.06 4.49
N ARG A 376 14.02 -21.92 5.46
CA ARG A 376 13.49 -21.51 6.77
C ARG A 376 14.62 -21.14 7.71
N PRO A 377 14.47 -20.11 8.56
CA PRO A 377 15.43 -19.81 9.61
C PRO A 377 15.35 -20.90 10.69
N GLU A 378 16.50 -21.44 11.07
CA GLU A 378 16.66 -22.42 12.15
C GLU A 378 17.40 -21.78 13.32
N PRO A 379 16.89 -21.83 14.54
CA PRO A 379 17.57 -21.31 15.73
C PRO A 379 18.89 -22.04 16.00
N VAL A 380 19.91 -21.30 16.43
CA VAL A 380 21.21 -21.83 16.87
C VAL A 380 21.23 -21.83 18.39
N ALA A 381 21.12 -23.01 19.01
CA ALA A 381 21.10 -23.15 20.46
C ALA A 381 22.38 -22.60 21.10
N GLY A 382 22.25 -21.96 22.29
CA GLY A 382 23.36 -21.41 23.04
C GLY A 382 23.81 -20.01 22.59
N THR A 383 23.04 -19.36 21.68
CA THR A 383 23.31 -18.00 21.19
C THR A 383 22.33 -16.95 21.73
N GLU A 384 21.55 -17.34 22.72
CA GLU A 384 20.53 -16.48 23.33
C GLU A 384 21.16 -15.24 23.95
N ARG A 385 20.58 -14.07 23.62
CA ARG A 385 20.96 -12.79 24.24
C ARG A 385 19.76 -11.86 24.34
N VAL A 386 19.85 -10.87 25.21
CA VAL A 386 18.80 -9.87 25.39
C VAL A 386 19.19 -8.59 24.65
N LEU A 387 18.31 -8.11 23.79
CA LEU A 387 18.35 -6.76 23.24
C LEU A 387 17.59 -5.84 24.20
N PRO A 388 18.26 -4.84 24.84
CA PRO A 388 17.57 -3.91 25.72
C PRO A 388 16.51 -3.09 24.97
N ALA A 389 15.30 -2.97 25.51
CA ALA A 389 14.21 -2.21 24.92
C ALA A 389 13.28 -1.64 25.99
N ASP A 390 12.88 -0.39 25.80
CA ASP A 390 11.83 0.28 26.58
C ASP A 390 10.48 0.18 25.86
N ALA A 391 10.50 -0.16 24.56
CA ALA A 391 9.33 -0.44 23.74
C ALA A 391 9.64 -1.48 22.67
N VAL A 392 8.65 -2.32 22.34
CA VAL A 392 8.73 -3.32 21.28
C VAL A 392 7.55 -3.14 20.33
N VAL A 393 7.82 -3.11 19.02
CA VAL A 393 6.77 -3.06 17.99
C VAL A 393 6.79 -4.36 17.17
N ILE A 394 5.68 -5.09 17.16
CA ILE A 394 5.55 -6.37 16.47
C ILE A 394 4.97 -6.15 15.08
N ALA A 395 5.76 -6.45 14.04
CA ALA A 395 5.42 -6.26 12.62
C ALA A 395 5.53 -7.56 11.82
N PHE A 396 4.82 -8.62 12.25
CA PHE A 396 4.86 -9.95 11.64
C PHE A 396 3.88 -10.16 10.48
N GLY A 397 3.11 -9.11 10.14
CA GLY A 397 2.11 -9.12 9.09
C GLY A 397 0.67 -9.25 9.62
N PHE A 398 -0.26 -9.48 8.69
CA PHE A 398 -1.69 -9.41 8.99
C PHE A 398 -2.44 -10.62 8.45
N ARG A 399 -3.60 -10.89 9.03
CA ARG A 399 -4.55 -11.93 8.63
C ARG A 399 -5.89 -11.30 8.28
N PRO A 400 -6.70 -11.95 7.45
CA PRO A 400 -8.07 -11.54 7.23
C PRO A 400 -8.85 -11.41 8.55
N SER A 401 -9.81 -10.50 8.55
CA SER A 401 -10.68 -10.20 9.70
C SER A 401 -12.14 -10.17 9.22
N PRO A 402 -12.69 -11.32 8.75
CA PRO A 402 -14.06 -11.37 8.26
C PRO A 402 -15.05 -11.03 9.38
N PRO A 403 -15.98 -10.09 9.15
CA PRO A 403 -17.02 -9.80 10.12
C PRO A 403 -17.93 -11.02 10.38
N PRO A 404 -18.48 -11.18 11.61
CA PRO A 404 -19.34 -12.32 11.96
C PRO A 404 -20.57 -12.45 11.06
N TRP A 405 -21.13 -11.35 10.59
CA TRP A 405 -22.33 -11.33 9.74
C TRP A 405 -22.10 -11.91 8.32
N PHE A 406 -20.88 -12.26 7.92
CA PHE A 406 -20.65 -12.89 6.60
C PHE A 406 -21.41 -14.19 6.42
N GLU A 407 -21.52 -15.00 7.48
CA GLU A 407 -22.25 -16.27 7.45
C GLU A 407 -23.75 -16.05 7.19
N ASP A 408 -24.36 -15.03 7.82
CA ASP A 408 -25.78 -14.69 7.67
C ASP A 408 -26.17 -14.34 6.23
N PHE A 409 -25.21 -13.83 5.45
CA PHE A 409 -25.42 -13.42 4.05
C PHE A 409 -24.82 -14.38 3.02
N GLY A 410 -24.40 -15.56 3.45
CA GLY A 410 -23.87 -16.60 2.56
C GLY A 410 -22.55 -16.24 1.89
N ILE A 411 -21.72 -15.39 2.52
CA ILE A 411 -20.40 -15.04 2.03
C ILE A 411 -19.41 -16.11 2.47
N GLY A 412 -19.05 -16.99 1.55
CA GLY A 412 -18.16 -18.11 1.82
C GLY A 412 -16.71 -17.69 2.03
N LEU A 413 -16.05 -18.37 2.97
CA LEU A 413 -14.62 -18.18 3.27
C LEU A 413 -13.79 -19.40 2.83
N LEU A 414 -12.52 -19.16 2.56
CA LEU A 414 -11.49 -20.19 2.41
C LEU A 414 -10.98 -20.62 3.81
N PRO A 415 -10.27 -21.77 3.93
CA PRO A 415 -9.73 -22.23 5.21
C PRO A 415 -8.77 -21.25 5.92
N ASN A 416 -8.22 -20.28 5.20
CA ASN A 416 -7.37 -19.23 5.72
C ASN A 416 -8.12 -17.90 5.98
N GLU A 417 -9.46 -17.97 6.13
CA GLU A 417 -10.36 -16.85 6.42
C GLU A 417 -10.47 -15.78 5.31
N ARG A 418 -9.87 -16.01 4.14
CA ARG A 418 -10.05 -15.13 2.99
C ARG A 418 -11.42 -15.33 2.38
N VAL A 419 -12.01 -14.26 1.86
CA VAL A 419 -13.27 -14.34 1.12
C VAL A 419 -13.08 -15.15 -0.15
N ARG A 420 -13.97 -16.13 -0.35
CA ARG A 420 -14.01 -16.93 -1.59
C ARG A 420 -14.67 -16.12 -2.70
N VAL A 421 -13.94 -15.89 -3.79
CA VAL A 421 -14.46 -15.27 -5.01
C VAL A 421 -14.12 -16.11 -6.23
N ASP A 422 -14.90 -15.95 -7.29
CA ASP A 422 -14.60 -16.51 -8.61
C ASP A 422 -13.86 -15.44 -9.43
N THR A 423 -12.57 -15.66 -9.70
CA THR A 423 -11.73 -14.73 -10.47
C THR A 423 -11.70 -15.01 -11.96
N LEU A 424 -12.13 -16.18 -12.40
CA LEU A 424 -12.08 -16.66 -13.79
C LEU A 424 -13.46 -16.88 -14.42
N GLY A 425 -14.51 -16.76 -13.63
CA GLY A 425 -15.88 -16.96 -14.07
C GLY A 425 -16.46 -15.82 -14.91
N ARG A 426 -17.72 -15.95 -15.24
CA ARG A 426 -18.46 -14.96 -16.06
C ARG A 426 -18.49 -13.57 -15.40
N PHE A 427 -18.47 -13.50 -14.07
CA PHE A 427 -18.51 -12.28 -13.29
C PHE A 427 -17.33 -12.27 -12.32
N PRO A 428 -16.14 -11.79 -12.76
CA PRO A 428 -14.95 -11.77 -11.90
C PRO A 428 -15.21 -11.15 -10.53
N HIS A 429 -14.60 -11.75 -9.49
CA HIS A 429 -14.69 -11.33 -8.10
C HIS A 429 -16.08 -11.45 -7.44
N GLN A 430 -17.03 -12.13 -8.06
CA GLN A 430 -18.29 -12.49 -7.43
C GLN A 430 -18.05 -13.48 -6.28
N THR A 431 -18.68 -13.26 -5.14
CA THR A 431 -18.61 -14.17 -3.98
C THR A 431 -19.57 -15.36 -4.15
N THR A 432 -19.74 -16.16 -3.10
CA THR A 432 -20.77 -17.21 -3.07
C THR A 432 -22.21 -16.66 -3.04
N ASN A 433 -22.38 -15.37 -2.70
CA ASN A 433 -23.65 -14.66 -2.86
C ASN A 433 -23.60 -13.85 -4.17
N PRO A 434 -24.53 -14.10 -5.13
CA PRO A 434 -24.45 -13.51 -6.47
C PRO A 434 -24.59 -11.97 -6.51
N LYS A 435 -25.12 -11.34 -5.47
CA LYS A 435 -25.28 -9.89 -5.36
C LYS A 435 -24.04 -9.21 -4.77
N ILE A 436 -23.07 -10.00 -4.24
CA ILE A 436 -21.92 -9.50 -3.49
C ILE A 436 -20.61 -9.84 -4.21
N PHE A 437 -19.76 -8.86 -4.35
CA PHE A 437 -18.42 -8.96 -4.93
C PHE A 437 -17.37 -8.56 -3.88
N ALA A 438 -16.14 -9.06 -3.99
CA ALA A 438 -15.07 -8.70 -3.07
C ALA A 438 -13.71 -8.64 -3.74
N GLY A 439 -12.79 -7.82 -3.20
CA GLY A 439 -11.43 -7.69 -3.70
C GLY A 439 -10.49 -7.05 -2.69
N GLY A 440 -9.21 -6.99 -3.05
CA GLY A 440 -8.15 -6.49 -2.19
C GLY A 440 -7.72 -7.50 -1.12
N ASP A 441 -7.13 -6.99 -0.03
CA ASP A 441 -6.47 -7.84 0.96
C ASP A 441 -7.39 -8.86 1.62
N MET A 442 -8.69 -8.60 1.73
CA MET A 442 -9.63 -9.58 2.29
C MET A 442 -9.81 -10.83 1.41
N VAL A 443 -9.49 -10.73 0.12
CA VAL A 443 -9.53 -11.83 -0.85
C VAL A 443 -8.14 -12.44 -1.04
N ARG A 444 -7.13 -11.60 -1.24
CA ARG A 444 -5.76 -12.01 -1.52
C ARG A 444 -4.93 -12.31 -0.26
N GLY A 445 -5.25 -11.67 0.87
CA GLY A 445 -4.38 -11.47 2.03
C GLY A 445 -3.59 -10.18 1.89
N ALA A 446 -2.95 -9.72 2.97
CA ALA A 446 -2.17 -8.48 2.96
C ALA A 446 -1.10 -8.50 1.85
N ASP A 447 -1.19 -7.55 0.91
CA ASP A 447 -0.34 -7.47 -0.27
C ASP A 447 -0.12 -5.99 -0.68
N LEU A 448 0.17 -5.73 -1.94
CA LEU A 448 0.50 -4.41 -2.45
C LEU A 448 -0.76 -3.57 -2.72
N VAL A 449 -0.60 -2.25 -2.62
CA VAL A 449 -1.65 -1.29 -3.01
C VAL A 449 -2.11 -1.52 -4.45
N VAL A 450 -1.16 -1.69 -5.37
CA VAL A 450 -1.45 -1.88 -6.80
C VAL A 450 -2.21 -3.18 -7.09
N THR A 451 -2.02 -4.24 -6.30
CA THR A 451 -2.79 -5.49 -6.44
C THR A 451 -4.22 -5.31 -5.94
N ALA A 452 -4.41 -4.54 -4.85
CA ALA A 452 -5.75 -4.18 -4.37
C ALA A 452 -6.49 -3.29 -5.39
N VAL A 453 -5.79 -2.34 -6.03
CA VAL A 453 -6.34 -1.55 -7.15
C VAL A 453 -6.78 -2.45 -8.29
N PHE A 454 -5.93 -3.40 -8.70
CA PHE A 454 -6.26 -4.36 -9.76
C PHE A 454 -7.54 -5.13 -9.44
N GLU A 455 -7.64 -5.72 -8.25
CA GLU A 455 -8.82 -6.52 -7.86
C GLU A 455 -10.10 -5.69 -7.74
N GLY A 456 -10.01 -4.45 -7.24
CA GLY A 456 -11.15 -3.53 -7.24
C GLY A 456 -11.64 -3.20 -8.65
N ARG A 457 -10.74 -2.98 -9.59
CA ARG A 457 -11.05 -2.74 -11.02
C ARG A 457 -11.71 -3.96 -11.67
N GLU A 458 -11.15 -5.16 -11.46
CA GLU A 458 -11.70 -6.40 -12.03
C GLU A 458 -13.09 -6.72 -11.42
N ALA A 459 -13.26 -6.52 -10.11
CA ALA A 459 -14.55 -6.67 -9.46
C ALA A 459 -15.60 -5.70 -10.05
N ALA A 460 -15.23 -4.46 -10.30
CA ALA A 460 -16.13 -3.47 -10.91
C ALA A 460 -16.57 -3.88 -12.32
N LYS A 461 -15.67 -4.46 -13.13
CA LYS A 461 -16.01 -5.04 -14.43
C LYS A 461 -16.99 -6.21 -14.27
N GLY A 462 -16.75 -7.08 -13.27
CA GLY A 462 -17.64 -8.18 -12.91
C GLY A 462 -19.04 -7.70 -12.52
N ILE A 463 -19.12 -6.64 -11.71
CA ILE A 463 -20.36 -5.99 -11.30
C ILE A 463 -21.09 -5.39 -12.52
N ALA A 464 -20.41 -4.63 -13.37
CA ALA A 464 -21.00 -4.02 -14.56
C ALA A 464 -21.60 -5.10 -15.49
N ALA A 465 -20.82 -6.15 -15.78
CA ALA A 465 -21.29 -7.30 -16.57
C ALA A 465 -22.48 -8.01 -15.95
N TRP A 466 -22.50 -8.17 -14.61
CA TRP A 466 -23.62 -8.79 -13.89
C TRP A 466 -24.90 -7.93 -13.95
N LEU A 467 -24.74 -6.60 -13.91
CA LEU A 467 -25.84 -5.64 -14.03
C LEU A 467 -26.31 -5.40 -15.48
N GLY A 468 -25.60 -5.97 -16.45
CA GLY A 468 -25.93 -5.84 -17.89
C GLY A 468 -25.53 -4.50 -18.49
N VAL A 469 -24.48 -3.89 -17.98
CA VAL A 469 -23.91 -2.61 -18.40
C VAL A 469 -22.61 -2.83 -19.17
#